data_515cac201c6a49c4e24f1219ea46aac5
#
_entry.id   515cac201c6a49c4e24f1219ea46aac5
#
_cell.length_a   1.000
_cell.length_b   1.000
_cell.length_c   1.000
_cell.angle_alpha   90.00
_cell.angle_beta   90.00
_cell.angle_gamma   90.00
#
_symmetry.space_group_name_H-M   'P 1'
#
loop_
_entity.id
_entity.type
_entity.pdbx_description
1 polymer ?
#
loop_
_entity_poly.entity_id
_entity_poly.type
_entity_poly.pdbx_seq_one_letter_code
_entity_poly.pdbx_strand_id
1 'polypeptide(L)'
;CGGGVVVAEQDTWFLRYNDEDWKQRAHTLVSQMETIPENTRSEYDYTIDWLNEWPCICNYGLGTRLPFDDDFVIEPLSDSTIYMSYYAIAHRLRDIPVEDLDRDFFDTLFYGSQAVENPDERALSLHEEWDYWYPVDYRFSANDLISNHLTFYLFHHAELFEPAQWPEGIVIMGMGLLEGE
;
A
#
# COMPACT_ATOMS: atom_id res chain seq x y z
N CYS A 1 -7.26 26.54 -17.28
CA CYS A 1 -8.32 27.30 -16.59
C CYS A 1 -7.94 28.75 -16.52
N GLY A 2 -7.82 29.75 -16.61
CA GLY A 2 -7.47 31.15 -16.52
C GLY A 2 -7.67 31.81 -15.14
N GLY A 3 -7.84 30.99 -14.10
CA GLY A 3 -7.99 31.50 -12.73
C GLY A 3 -6.64 31.83 -12.08
N GLY A 4 -6.64 32.71 -11.09
CA GLY A 4 -5.46 32.99 -10.27
C GLY A 4 -5.11 31.81 -9.35
N VAL A 5 -3.83 31.57 -9.12
CA VAL A 5 -3.35 30.61 -8.12
C VAL A 5 -3.37 31.28 -6.74
N VAL A 6 -3.95 30.62 -5.78
CA VAL A 6 -4.01 31.06 -4.38
C VAL A 6 -3.43 29.99 -3.47
N VAL A 7 -2.87 30.40 -2.34
CA VAL A 7 -2.51 29.50 -1.25
C VAL A 7 -3.70 29.47 -0.28
N ALA A 8 -4.14 28.27 0.06
CA ALA A 8 -5.19 28.06 1.05
C ALA A 8 -4.66 27.11 2.14
N GLU A 9 -5.03 27.40 3.38
CA GLU A 9 -4.80 26.48 4.51
C GLU A 9 -6.04 25.61 4.68
N GLN A 10 -5.83 24.33 4.91
CA GLN A 10 -6.89 23.36 5.13
C GLN A 10 -6.42 22.35 6.18
N ASP A 11 -7.31 22.02 7.12
CA ASP A 11 -7.09 20.91 8.03
C ASP A 11 -7.17 19.60 7.22
N THR A 12 -6.20 18.71 7.45
CA THR A 12 -6.12 17.43 6.73
C THR A 12 -5.46 16.35 7.58
N TRP A 13 -5.64 15.11 7.16
CA TRP A 13 -4.95 13.97 7.75
C TRP A 13 -3.69 13.63 6.95
N PHE A 14 -2.63 13.29 7.69
CA PHE A 14 -1.33 12.97 7.10
C PHE A 14 -0.87 11.57 7.49
N LEU A 15 -0.26 10.86 6.54
CA LEU A 15 0.63 9.74 6.81
C LEU A 15 2.02 10.29 7.15
N ARG A 16 2.58 9.84 8.27
CA ARG A 16 3.85 10.33 8.80
C ARG A 16 5.03 9.51 8.27
N TYR A 17 5.30 9.58 6.96
CA TYR A 17 6.45 8.90 6.36
C TYR A 17 7.81 9.40 6.87
N ASN A 18 7.85 10.48 7.63
CA ASN A 18 9.05 10.97 8.33
C ASN A 18 9.32 10.27 9.68
N ASP A 19 8.58 9.23 10.02
CA ASP A 19 8.89 8.39 11.17
C ASP A 19 10.17 7.58 10.90
N GLU A 20 11.18 7.72 11.77
CA GLU A 20 12.50 7.13 11.57
C GLU A 20 12.49 5.59 11.62
N ASP A 21 11.69 5.00 12.50
CA ASP A 21 11.58 3.54 12.61
C ASP A 21 10.90 2.97 11.36
N TRP A 22 9.88 3.65 10.85
CA TRP A 22 9.20 3.26 9.62
C TRP A 22 10.10 3.39 8.39
N LYS A 23 10.88 4.47 8.28
CA LYS A 23 11.91 4.63 7.24
C LYS A 23 12.94 3.52 7.30
N GLN A 24 13.44 3.18 8.49
CA GLN A 24 14.42 2.11 8.66
C GLN A 24 13.87 0.75 8.22
N ARG A 25 12.60 0.45 8.50
CA ARG A 25 11.93 -0.77 8.02
C ARG A 25 11.79 -0.78 6.50
N ALA A 26 11.39 0.35 5.90
CA ALA A 26 11.28 0.49 4.45
C ALA A 26 12.64 0.31 3.75
N HIS A 27 13.72 0.91 4.26
CA HIS A 27 15.08 0.67 3.77
C HIS A 27 15.51 -0.79 3.90
N THR A 28 15.16 -1.44 5.00
CA THR A 28 15.45 -2.87 5.20
C THR A 28 14.76 -3.70 4.11
N LEU A 29 13.49 -3.44 3.82
CA LEU A 29 12.75 -4.10 2.74
C LEU A 29 13.44 -3.86 1.39
N VAL A 30 13.72 -2.61 1.03
CA VAL A 30 14.42 -2.26 -0.23
C VAL A 30 15.77 -2.98 -0.36
N SER A 31 16.50 -3.13 0.74
CA SER A 31 17.79 -3.83 0.73
C SER A 31 17.67 -5.33 0.44
N GLN A 32 16.54 -5.94 0.77
CA GLN A 32 16.29 -7.39 0.62
C GLN A 32 15.62 -7.73 -0.72
N MET A 33 14.80 -6.84 -1.27
CA MET A 33 14.08 -7.11 -2.51
C MET A 33 14.97 -6.95 -3.75
N GLU A 34 14.60 -7.62 -4.83
CA GLU A 34 15.22 -7.43 -6.14
C GLU A 34 14.66 -6.19 -6.86
N THR A 35 15.52 -5.40 -7.46
CA THR A 35 15.11 -4.26 -8.32
C THR A 35 15.61 -4.47 -9.75
N ILE A 36 14.71 -4.37 -10.72
CA ILE A 36 15.02 -4.51 -12.14
C ILE A 36 14.53 -3.26 -12.89
N PRO A 37 15.44 -2.44 -13.46
CA PRO A 37 16.91 -2.57 -13.38
C PRO A 37 17.48 -2.23 -11.98
N GLU A 38 18.63 -2.79 -11.65
CA GLU A 38 19.24 -2.67 -10.31
C GLU A 38 19.48 -1.22 -9.86
N ASN A 39 19.76 -0.33 -10.80
CA ASN A 39 20.01 1.08 -10.49
C ASN A 39 18.77 1.81 -9.92
N THR A 40 17.58 1.29 -10.06
CA THR A 40 16.36 1.88 -9.47
C THR A 40 16.32 1.76 -7.95
N ARG A 41 17.12 0.88 -7.35
CA ARG A 41 17.24 0.77 -5.88
C ARG A 41 17.57 2.10 -5.22
N SER A 42 18.54 2.82 -5.76
CA SER A 42 18.93 4.12 -5.22
C SER A 42 17.85 5.20 -5.31
N GLU A 43 16.88 5.06 -6.23
CA GLU A 43 15.76 5.97 -6.35
C GLU A 43 14.73 5.72 -5.23
N TYR A 44 14.52 4.46 -4.83
CA TYR A 44 13.71 4.13 -3.66
C TYR A 44 14.34 4.65 -2.38
N ASP A 45 15.63 4.39 -2.17
CA ASP A 45 16.35 4.89 -0.99
C ASP A 45 16.28 6.41 -0.89
N TYR A 46 16.53 7.12 -1.99
CA TYR A 46 16.39 8.57 -2.04
C TYR A 46 14.95 9.04 -1.71
N THR A 47 13.95 8.35 -2.24
CA THR A 47 12.54 8.73 -2.00
C THR A 47 12.15 8.49 -0.54
N ILE A 48 12.57 7.38 0.07
CA ILE A 48 12.34 7.09 1.49
C ILE A 48 12.93 8.19 2.37
N ASP A 49 14.19 8.60 2.10
CA ASP A 49 14.85 9.66 2.84
C ASP A 49 14.14 11.02 2.70
N TRP A 50 13.70 11.33 1.48
CA TRP A 50 13.07 12.59 1.15
C TRP A 50 11.63 12.72 1.68
N LEU A 51 10.87 11.62 1.75
CA LEU A 51 9.48 11.64 2.18
C LEU A 51 9.32 12.16 3.60
N ASN A 52 8.33 13.04 3.75
CA ASN A 52 7.91 13.61 5.01
C ASN A 52 6.43 13.24 5.28
N GLU A 53 5.64 14.21 5.74
CA GLU A 53 4.22 14.05 5.92
C GLU A 53 3.52 14.09 4.56
N TRP A 54 2.62 13.13 4.31
CA TRP A 54 1.87 13.05 3.06
C TRP A 54 0.37 13.22 3.33
N PRO A 55 -0.31 14.21 2.75
CA PRO A 55 -1.76 14.34 2.86
C PRO A 55 -2.44 13.10 2.26
N CYS A 56 -3.14 12.33 3.09
CA CYS A 56 -3.69 11.05 2.68
C CYS A 56 -5.20 11.06 2.40
N ILE A 57 -5.82 12.24 2.38
CA ILE A 57 -7.27 12.41 2.18
C ILE A 57 -7.60 13.49 1.17
N CYS A 58 -8.81 13.35 0.60
CA CYS A 58 -9.45 14.35 -0.23
C CYS A 58 -10.88 14.59 0.27
N ASN A 59 -11.42 15.79 0.06
CA ASN A 59 -12.81 16.13 0.34
C ASN A 59 -13.73 16.01 -0.88
N TYR A 60 -13.22 15.46 -1.98
CA TYR A 60 -13.95 15.25 -3.23
C TYR A 60 -13.41 14.04 -3.99
N GLY A 61 -14.21 13.53 -4.91
CA GLY A 61 -13.82 12.43 -5.79
C GLY A 61 -14.46 11.09 -5.40
N LEU A 62 -14.03 10.05 -6.08
CA LEU A 62 -14.39 8.66 -5.79
C LEU A 62 -13.24 8.02 -5.01
N GLY A 63 -13.56 7.25 -3.99
CA GLY A 63 -12.58 6.56 -3.17
C GLY A 63 -13.23 5.93 -1.93
N THR A 64 -12.41 5.27 -1.15
CA THR A 64 -12.80 4.70 0.14
C THR A 64 -12.96 5.84 1.16
N ARG A 65 -14.08 5.88 1.87
CA ARG A 65 -14.27 6.85 2.96
C ARG A 65 -13.29 6.59 4.08
N LEU A 66 -12.80 7.67 4.69
CA LEU A 66 -11.93 7.53 5.86
C LEU A 66 -12.75 6.94 7.02
N PRO A 67 -12.34 5.83 7.65
CA PRO A 67 -13.19 5.08 8.60
C PRO A 67 -13.58 5.85 9.86
N PHE A 68 -12.84 6.89 10.22
CA PHE A 68 -13.06 7.68 11.44
C PHE A 68 -13.41 9.16 11.14
N ASP A 69 -13.61 9.51 9.86
CA ASP A 69 -13.98 10.86 9.42
C ASP A 69 -14.67 10.80 8.05
N ASP A 70 -15.99 10.64 8.05
CA ASP A 70 -16.81 10.40 6.86
C ASP A 70 -16.87 11.57 5.86
N ASP A 71 -16.40 12.74 6.25
CA ASP A 71 -16.34 13.94 5.38
C ASP A 71 -15.23 13.81 4.32
N PHE A 72 -14.33 12.83 4.49
CA PHE A 72 -13.18 12.64 3.64
C PHE A 72 -13.17 11.26 2.97
N VAL A 73 -12.50 11.20 1.83
CA VAL A 73 -12.10 9.95 1.16
C VAL A 73 -10.59 9.81 1.20
N ILE A 74 -10.11 8.58 1.25
CA ILE A 74 -8.67 8.29 1.19
C ILE A 74 -8.15 8.68 -0.19
N GLU A 75 -7.00 9.34 -0.23
CA GLU A 75 -6.33 9.77 -1.46
C GLU A 75 -5.91 8.54 -2.29
N PRO A 76 -6.08 8.53 -3.63
CA PRO A 76 -5.93 7.33 -4.45
C PRO A 76 -4.57 6.63 -4.36
N LEU A 77 -3.46 7.34 -4.19
CA LEU A 77 -2.15 6.72 -4.02
C LEU A 77 -2.03 6.00 -2.66
N SER A 78 -2.64 6.57 -1.63
CA SER A 78 -2.66 5.99 -0.28
C SER A 78 -3.65 4.83 -0.16
N ASP A 79 -4.77 4.88 -0.89
CA ASP A 79 -5.82 3.85 -0.87
C ASP A 79 -5.38 2.53 -1.56
N SER A 80 -4.41 2.59 -2.46
CA SER A 80 -4.06 1.48 -3.35
C SER A 80 -2.73 0.78 -3.03
N THR A 81 -2.18 0.97 -1.85
CA THR A 81 -0.84 0.46 -1.51
C THR A 81 -0.78 -1.05 -1.26
N ILE A 82 -1.88 -1.67 -0.83
CA ILE A 82 -1.95 -3.09 -0.50
C ILE A 82 -3.02 -3.87 -1.29
N TYR A 83 -3.54 -3.33 -2.40
CA TYR A 83 -4.63 -3.96 -3.16
C TYR A 83 -4.27 -5.36 -3.71
N MET A 84 -2.99 -5.66 -3.94
CA MET A 84 -2.54 -6.97 -4.38
C MET A 84 -2.79 -8.05 -3.32
N SER A 85 -2.72 -7.69 -2.05
CA SER A 85 -3.10 -8.55 -0.93
C SER A 85 -4.60 -8.90 -0.99
N TYR A 86 -5.44 -7.92 -1.32
CA TYR A 86 -6.88 -8.14 -1.52
C TYR A 86 -7.19 -9.01 -2.74
N TYR A 87 -6.45 -8.88 -3.83
CA TYR A 87 -6.71 -9.66 -5.06
C TYR A 87 -6.62 -11.17 -4.85
N ALA A 88 -5.73 -11.63 -3.99
CA ALA A 88 -5.58 -13.06 -3.69
C ALA A 88 -6.86 -13.69 -3.14
N ILE A 89 -7.67 -12.91 -2.42
CA ILE A 89 -8.82 -13.38 -1.63
C ILE A 89 -10.17 -12.76 -2.02
N ALA A 90 -10.18 -11.76 -2.90
CA ALA A 90 -11.37 -10.97 -3.27
C ALA A 90 -12.55 -11.83 -3.74
N HIS A 91 -12.28 -12.91 -4.46
CA HIS A 91 -13.30 -13.81 -5.00
C HIS A 91 -14.11 -14.52 -3.91
N ARG A 92 -13.51 -14.77 -2.75
CA ARG A 92 -14.16 -15.41 -1.59
C ARG A 92 -14.74 -14.41 -0.61
N LEU A 93 -14.11 -13.22 -0.46
CA LEU A 93 -14.64 -12.16 0.40
C LEU A 93 -16.03 -11.68 -0.02
N ARG A 94 -16.35 -11.75 -1.32
CA ARG A 94 -17.67 -11.36 -1.86
C ARG A 94 -18.84 -12.18 -1.32
N ASP A 95 -18.56 -13.39 -0.86
CA ASP A 95 -19.58 -14.30 -0.33
C ASP A 95 -19.79 -14.16 1.19
N ILE A 96 -19.01 -13.28 1.85
CA ILE A 96 -19.06 -13.01 3.28
C ILE A 96 -19.88 -11.72 3.51
N PRO A 97 -20.88 -11.73 4.40
CA PRO A 97 -21.61 -10.52 4.76
C PRO A 97 -20.68 -9.41 5.25
N VAL A 98 -20.92 -8.17 4.82
CA VAL A 98 -20.06 -7.01 5.15
C VAL A 98 -19.98 -6.77 6.66
N GLU A 99 -21.05 -7.04 7.39
CA GLU A 99 -21.13 -6.96 8.86
C GLU A 99 -20.20 -7.94 9.59
N ASP A 100 -19.77 -9.00 8.93
CA ASP A 100 -18.83 -9.99 9.48
C ASP A 100 -17.36 -9.63 9.16
N LEU A 101 -17.12 -8.67 8.26
CA LEU A 101 -15.79 -8.21 7.86
C LEU A 101 -15.28 -7.13 8.81
N ASP A 102 -15.11 -7.48 10.05
CA ASP A 102 -14.58 -6.61 11.09
C ASP A 102 -13.05 -6.70 11.23
N ARG A 103 -12.52 -6.01 12.22
CA ARG A 103 -11.08 -5.98 12.49
C ARG A 103 -10.55 -7.38 12.84
N ASP A 104 -11.24 -8.11 13.69
CA ASP A 104 -10.79 -9.43 14.15
C ASP A 104 -10.76 -10.44 13.00
N PHE A 105 -11.70 -10.30 12.05
CA PHE A 105 -11.71 -11.07 10.81
C PHE A 105 -10.44 -10.80 9.98
N PHE A 106 -10.09 -9.53 9.74
CA PHE A 106 -8.89 -9.18 8.97
C PHE A 106 -7.60 -9.45 9.71
N ASP A 107 -7.55 -9.27 11.03
CA ASP A 107 -6.40 -9.65 11.84
C ASP A 107 -6.16 -11.18 11.77
N THR A 108 -7.22 -12.00 11.82
CA THR A 108 -7.13 -13.44 11.60
C THR A 108 -6.65 -13.77 10.18
N LEU A 109 -7.18 -13.09 9.17
CA LEU A 109 -6.86 -13.33 7.76
C LEU A 109 -5.38 -13.03 7.46
N PHE A 110 -4.84 -11.92 7.96
CA PHE A 110 -3.48 -11.52 7.61
C PHE A 110 -2.42 -12.05 8.58
N TYR A 111 -2.77 -12.32 9.83
CA TYR A 111 -1.80 -12.71 10.87
C TYR A 111 -2.05 -14.10 11.46
N GLY A 112 -3.10 -14.79 11.00
CA GLY A 112 -3.40 -16.17 11.38
C GLY A 112 -4.08 -16.32 12.73
N SER A 113 -4.18 -17.56 13.18
CA SER A 113 -4.98 -17.95 14.35
C SER A 113 -4.51 -17.37 15.69
N GLN A 114 -3.29 -16.86 15.77
CA GLN A 114 -2.74 -16.28 17.00
C GLN A 114 -3.06 -14.78 17.16
N ALA A 115 -3.64 -14.16 16.14
CA ALA A 115 -3.90 -12.73 16.13
C ALA A 115 -5.06 -12.33 17.05
N VAL A 116 -6.05 -13.21 17.21
CA VAL A 116 -7.27 -12.96 17.99
C VAL A 116 -7.63 -14.13 18.88
N GLU A 117 -8.41 -13.89 19.94
CA GLU A 117 -8.79 -14.94 20.91
C GLU A 117 -9.73 -16.01 20.30
N ASN A 118 -10.66 -15.59 19.43
CA ASN A 118 -11.64 -16.47 18.79
C ASN A 118 -11.62 -16.25 17.27
N PRO A 119 -10.68 -16.87 16.54
CA PRO A 119 -10.54 -16.64 15.10
C PRO A 119 -11.74 -17.20 14.32
N ASP A 120 -12.23 -16.45 13.34
CA ASP A 120 -13.26 -16.90 12.41
C ASP A 120 -12.70 -18.00 11.48
N GLU A 121 -13.39 -19.14 11.38
CA GLU A 121 -12.96 -20.27 10.54
C GLU A 121 -12.87 -19.91 9.04
N ARG A 122 -13.72 -18.98 8.57
CA ARG A 122 -13.68 -18.47 7.19
C ARG A 122 -12.43 -17.65 6.96
N ALA A 123 -12.06 -16.80 7.93
CA ALA A 123 -10.84 -15.99 7.88
C ALA A 123 -9.59 -16.88 7.93
N LEU A 124 -9.58 -17.95 8.73
CA LEU A 124 -8.49 -18.94 8.75
C LEU A 124 -8.33 -19.65 7.39
N SER A 125 -9.45 -20.06 6.78
CA SER A 125 -9.42 -20.67 5.44
C SER A 125 -8.94 -19.71 4.37
N LEU A 126 -9.23 -18.39 4.51
CA LEU A 126 -8.71 -17.35 3.63
C LEU A 126 -7.22 -17.06 3.90
N HIS A 127 -6.79 -17.17 5.16
CA HIS A 127 -5.39 -17.03 5.54
C HIS A 127 -4.51 -18.08 4.83
N GLU A 128 -4.93 -19.35 4.79
CA GLU A 128 -4.20 -20.41 4.08
C GLU A 128 -4.06 -20.12 2.58
N GLU A 129 -5.11 -19.58 1.95
CA GLU A 129 -5.08 -19.19 0.54
C GLU A 129 -4.22 -17.95 0.32
N TRP A 130 -4.34 -16.96 1.19
CA TRP A 130 -3.54 -15.73 1.12
C TRP A 130 -2.05 -16.04 1.31
N ASP A 131 -1.67 -16.83 2.30
CA ASP A 131 -0.29 -17.21 2.59
C ASP A 131 0.34 -18.05 1.46
N TYR A 132 -0.49 -18.76 0.68
CA TYR A 132 -0.03 -19.46 -0.52
C TYR A 132 0.35 -18.50 -1.66
N TRP A 133 -0.39 -17.40 -1.83
CA TRP A 133 -0.17 -16.43 -2.91
C TRP A 133 0.74 -15.26 -2.53
N TYR A 134 0.97 -15.06 -1.24
CA TYR A 134 1.80 -13.99 -0.70
C TYR A 134 3.10 -14.55 -0.12
N PRO A 135 4.24 -13.89 -0.32
CA PRO A 135 4.45 -12.52 -0.82
C PRO A 135 4.24 -12.36 -2.32
N VAL A 136 4.19 -11.10 -2.77
CA VAL A 136 4.25 -10.76 -4.19
C VAL A 136 5.65 -11.09 -4.71
N ASP A 137 5.77 -11.99 -5.68
CA ASP A 137 7.07 -12.32 -6.32
C ASP A 137 7.63 -11.08 -7.04
N TYR A 138 6.90 -10.55 -8.01
CA TYR A 138 7.32 -9.36 -8.75
C TYR A 138 6.14 -8.42 -9.04
N ARG A 139 6.36 -7.14 -8.73
CA ARG A 139 5.49 -6.07 -9.17
C ARG A 139 6.06 -5.37 -10.40
N PHE A 140 5.31 -5.35 -11.48
CA PHE A 140 5.67 -4.63 -12.70
C PHE A 140 5.06 -3.23 -12.70
N SER A 141 5.87 -2.21 -12.96
CA SER A 141 5.44 -0.82 -12.92
C SER A 141 6.30 0.07 -13.82
N ALA A 142 6.13 1.38 -13.71
CA ALA A 142 6.85 2.38 -14.48
C ALA A 142 7.60 3.38 -13.57
N ASN A 143 8.59 4.05 -14.15
CA ASN A 143 9.54 4.89 -13.41
C ASN A 143 8.89 6.07 -12.67
N ASP A 144 7.84 6.65 -13.21
CA ASP A 144 7.10 7.77 -12.63
C ASP A 144 6.39 7.44 -11.31
N LEU A 145 6.23 6.14 -11.00
CA LEU A 145 5.63 5.68 -9.74
C LEU A 145 6.64 5.39 -8.63
N ILE A 146 7.94 5.43 -8.88
CA ILE A 146 8.97 5.18 -7.85
C ILE A 146 8.88 6.23 -6.75
N SER A 147 8.81 7.51 -7.12
CA SER A 147 8.82 8.63 -6.18
C SER A 147 7.48 8.87 -5.44
N ASN A 148 6.52 7.99 -5.60
CA ASN A 148 5.20 8.08 -4.96
C ASN A 148 4.64 6.68 -4.65
N HIS A 149 3.70 6.19 -5.43
CA HIS A 149 2.92 4.99 -5.16
C HIS A 149 3.77 3.74 -4.82
N LEU A 150 4.87 3.48 -5.54
CA LEU A 150 5.71 2.31 -5.25
C LEU A 150 6.45 2.43 -3.91
N THR A 151 6.92 3.62 -3.57
CA THR A 151 7.54 3.83 -2.26
C THR A 151 6.50 3.74 -1.14
N PHE A 152 5.28 4.27 -1.32
CA PHE A 152 4.19 4.08 -0.35
C PHE A 152 3.82 2.60 -0.17
N TYR A 153 3.79 1.84 -1.27
CA TYR A 153 3.61 0.39 -1.25
C TYR A 153 4.67 -0.30 -0.37
N LEU A 154 5.94 0.09 -0.49
CA LEU A 154 7.02 -0.48 0.34
C LEU A 154 6.87 -0.10 1.81
N PHE A 155 6.54 1.14 2.12
CA PHE A 155 6.27 1.59 3.49
C PHE A 155 5.14 0.79 4.14
N HIS A 156 4.01 0.62 3.45
CA HIS A 156 2.85 -0.10 4.00
C HIS A 156 3.12 -1.60 4.14
N HIS A 157 3.84 -2.22 3.21
CA HIS A 157 4.24 -3.62 3.36
C HIS A 157 5.20 -3.81 4.53
N ALA A 158 6.15 -2.90 4.72
CA ALA A 158 7.07 -2.93 5.84
C ALA A 158 6.37 -2.77 7.19
N GLU A 159 5.25 -2.06 7.25
CA GLU A 159 4.48 -1.83 8.47
C GLU A 159 3.51 -2.95 8.79
N LEU A 160 2.76 -3.41 7.79
CA LEU A 160 1.65 -4.33 7.98
C LEU A 160 2.09 -5.80 8.02
N PHE A 161 3.20 -6.15 7.37
CA PHE A 161 3.58 -7.54 7.18
C PHE A 161 4.96 -7.84 7.75
N GLU A 162 5.15 -9.11 8.11
CA GLU A 162 6.45 -9.61 8.52
C GLU A 162 7.40 -9.75 7.31
N PRO A 163 8.72 -9.76 7.51
CA PRO A 163 9.68 -9.84 6.41
C PRO A 163 9.49 -11.02 5.45
N ALA A 164 8.87 -12.11 5.90
CA ALA A 164 8.56 -13.26 5.05
C ALA A 164 7.45 -12.99 4.02
N GLN A 165 6.59 -11.97 4.28
CA GLN A 165 5.52 -11.55 3.38
C GLN A 165 5.85 -10.26 2.61
N TRP A 166 7.08 -9.75 2.74
CA TRP A 166 7.50 -8.58 1.96
C TRP A 166 7.67 -8.94 0.48
N PRO A 167 7.39 -8.01 -0.45
CA PRO A 167 7.54 -8.27 -1.88
C PRO A 167 8.98 -8.65 -2.23
N GLU A 168 9.14 -9.66 -3.07
CA GLU A 168 10.46 -10.18 -3.47
C GLU A 168 11.15 -9.26 -4.48
N GLY A 169 10.37 -8.59 -5.36
CA GLY A 169 10.98 -7.69 -6.34
C GLY A 169 10.03 -6.72 -7.01
N ILE A 170 10.64 -5.68 -7.61
CA ILE A 170 9.94 -4.72 -8.47
C ILE A 170 10.69 -4.59 -9.81
N VAL A 171 9.93 -4.69 -10.90
CA VAL A 171 10.42 -4.48 -12.27
C VAL A 171 9.90 -3.15 -12.78
N ILE A 172 10.80 -2.24 -13.08
CA ILE A 172 10.49 -0.93 -13.66
C ILE A 172 10.67 -1.00 -15.18
N MET A 173 9.57 -0.80 -15.88
CA MET A 173 9.53 -0.77 -17.34
C MET A 173 9.62 0.67 -17.85
N GLY A 174 10.17 0.82 -19.05
CA GLY A 174 10.18 2.09 -19.75
C GLY A 174 8.78 2.55 -20.21
N MET A 175 8.67 3.82 -20.51
CA MET A 175 7.45 4.42 -21.07
C MET A 175 7.41 4.17 -22.58
N GLY A 176 6.26 3.72 -23.09
CA GLY A 176 5.98 3.71 -24.52
C GLY A 176 5.57 5.12 -24.97
N LEU A 177 6.16 5.60 -26.06
CA LEU A 177 5.78 6.87 -26.68
C LEU A 177 4.96 6.60 -27.93
N LEU A 178 3.97 7.47 -28.19
CA LEU A 178 3.26 7.48 -29.43
C LEU A 178 4.03 8.30 -30.47
N GLU A 179 3.81 8.02 -31.76
CA GLU A 179 4.45 8.76 -32.85
C GLU A 179 4.03 10.25 -32.80
N GLY A 180 5.01 11.12 -32.64
CA GLY A 180 4.80 12.57 -32.60
C GLY A 180 4.68 13.19 -31.19
N GLU A 181 4.94 12.43 -30.13
CA GLU A 181 5.02 12.90 -28.73
C GLU A 181 6.45 12.93 -28.22
#